data_4301037f7dd8440ed0b4c80a4b3c1165
#
_entry.id   4301037f7dd8440ed0b4c80a4b3c1165
#
_cell.length_a   1.000
_cell.length_b   1.000
_cell.length_c   1.000
_cell.angle_alpha   90.00
_cell.angle_beta   90.00
_cell.angle_gamma   90.00
#
_symmetry.space_group_name_H-M   'P 1'
#
loop_
_entity.id
_entity.type
_entity.pdbx_description
1 polymer ?
#
loop_
_entity_poly.entity_id
_entity_poly.type
_entity_poly.pdbx_seq_one_letter_code
_entity_poly.pdbx_strand_id
1 'polypeptide(L)'
;MRIILILIFIVIINTPALSQEKIIAKELTKKEIRSLKREKAFEKQKIEYNKRGLNAWGVNENAPNLVMAIREHLGSARIDPQRGLVIIRQSESFSNAQKYPLWVIDGLQFNSPPNSIVLQNIREVKVYESLSETNRWGQQGRAGVIEIITLNLGN
;
A
#
# COMPACT_ATOMS: atom_id res chain seq x y z
N MET A 1 -21.05 -34.49 -56.33
CA MET A 1 -19.63 -34.04 -56.22
C MET A 1 -19.43 -32.61 -55.68
N ARG A 2 -20.39 -31.67 -55.77
CA ARG A 2 -20.27 -30.29 -55.25
C ARG A 2 -20.46 -30.14 -53.74
N ILE A 3 -21.21 -31.01 -53.09
CA ILE A 3 -21.50 -30.94 -51.66
C ILE A 3 -20.33 -31.40 -50.79
N ILE A 4 -19.54 -32.35 -51.25
CA ILE A 4 -18.39 -32.87 -50.52
C ILE A 4 -17.24 -31.82 -50.44
N LEU A 5 -17.11 -30.97 -51.46
CA LEU A 5 -16.07 -29.89 -51.47
C LEU A 5 -16.39 -28.77 -50.47
N ILE A 6 -17.68 -28.50 -50.18
CA ILE A 6 -18.12 -27.49 -49.19
C ILE A 6 -17.87 -27.96 -47.76
N LEU A 7 -18.07 -29.26 -47.47
CA LEU A 7 -17.79 -29.83 -46.16
C LEU A 7 -16.30 -29.87 -45.79
N ILE A 8 -15.43 -30.07 -46.79
CA ILE A 8 -13.97 -30.02 -46.54
C ILE A 8 -13.50 -28.58 -46.30
N PHE A 9 -14.13 -27.57 -46.90
CA PHE A 9 -13.77 -26.17 -46.68
C PHE A 9 -14.18 -25.66 -45.28
N ILE A 10 -15.28 -26.18 -44.70
CA ILE A 10 -15.75 -25.81 -43.35
C ILE A 10 -14.86 -26.41 -42.27
N VAL A 11 -14.22 -27.55 -42.50
CA VAL A 11 -13.33 -28.19 -41.51
C VAL A 11 -11.98 -27.48 -41.43
N ILE A 12 -11.51 -26.84 -42.51
CA ILE A 12 -10.21 -26.16 -42.54
C ILE A 12 -10.23 -24.79 -41.83
N ILE A 13 -11.38 -24.14 -41.71
CA ILE A 13 -11.50 -22.81 -41.10
C ILE A 13 -11.54 -22.89 -39.56
N ASN A 14 -11.85 -24.05 -38.96
CA ASN A 14 -11.98 -24.19 -37.49
C ASN A 14 -10.73 -24.66 -36.75
N THR A 15 -9.64 -24.95 -37.38
CA THR A 15 -8.44 -25.50 -36.72
C THR A 15 -7.39 -24.50 -36.25
N PRO A 16 -7.30 -23.24 -36.73
CA PRO A 16 -6.28 -22.33 -36.20
C PRO A 16 -6.68 -21.59 -34.91
N ALA A 17 -7.98 -21.42 -34.60
CA ALA A 17 -8.41 -20.67 -33.41
C ALA A 17 -8.09 -21.39 -32.09
N LEU A 18 -8.26 -22.70 -32.05
CA LEU A 18 -7.96 -23.52 -30.86
C LEU A 18 -6.48 -23.67 -30.55
N SER A 19 -5.62 -23.54 -31.57
CA SER A 19 -4.17 -23.59 -31.33
C SER A 19 -3.59 -22.26 -30.90
N GLN A 20 -4.21 -21.14 -31.26
CA GLN A 20 -3.78 -19.80 -30.80
C GLN A 20 -4.18 -19.51 -29.34
N GLU A 21 -5.35 -19.98 -28.88
CA GLU A 21 -5.70 -19.87 -27.45
C GLU A 21 -4.78 -20.70 -26.55
N LYS A 22 -4.34 -21.87 -26.98
CA LYS A 22 -3.35 -22.68 -26.24
C LYS A 22 -1.94 -22.07 -26.24
N ILE A 23 -1.59 -21.26 -27.24
CA ILE A 23 -0.28 -20.60 -27.31
C ILE A 23 -0.24 -19.36 -26.39
N ILE A 24 -1.37 -18.69 -26.16
CA ILE A 24 -1.49 -17.56 -25.23
C ILE A 24 -1.52 -18.04 -23.77
N ALA A 25 -1.89 -19.28 -23.50
CA ALA A 25 -1.76 -19.93 -22.18
C ALA A 25 -0.30 -20.31 -21.85
N LYS A 26 0.68 -19.92 -22.68
CA LYS A 26 2.09 -20.24 -22.47
C LYS A 26 2.67 -19.41 -21.34
N GLU A 27 2.73 -20.06 -20.17
CA GLU A 27 3.71 -19.80 -19.11
C GLU A 27 4.01 -18.32 -18.79
N LEU A 28 3.05 -17.66 -18.15
CA LEU A 28 3.39 -16.52 -17.32
C LEU A 28 4.51 -16.94 -16.36
N THR A 29 5.63 -16.26 -16.43
CA THR A 29 6.73 -16.53 -15.52
C THR A 29 6.25 -16.36 -14.07
N LYS A 30 6.88 -17.05 -13.12
CA LYS A 30 6.56 -16.92 -11.68
C LYS A 30 6.56 -15.45 -11.23
N LYS A 31 7.34 -14.59 -11.86
CA LYS A 31 7.40 -13.14 -11.61
C LYS A 31 6.14 -12.43 -12.11
N GLU A 32 5.67 -12.75 -13.32
CA GLU A 32 4.42 -12.17 -13.89
C GLU A 32 3.17 -12.59 -13.14
N ILE A 33 3.10 -13.86 -12.71
CA ILE A 33 2.00 -14.32 -11.86
C ILE A 33 1.97 -13.55 -10.53
N ARG A 34 3.14 -13.29 -9.94
CA ARG A 34 3.23 -12.51 -8.70
C ARG A 34 2.85 -11.05 -8.90
N SER A 35 3.24 -10.42 -10.01
CA SER A 35 2.87 -9.02 -10.33
C SER A 35 1.37 -8.89 -10.53
N LEU A 36 0.75 -9.76 -11.33
CA LEU A 36 -0.70 -9.79 -11.55
C LEU A 36 -1.48 -10.03 -10.26
N LYS A 37 -0.97 -10.90 -9.37
CA LYS A 37 -1.60 -11.14 -8.08
C LYS A 37 -1.55 -9.90 -7.18
N ARG A 38 -0.43 -9.17 -7.18
CA ARG A 38 -0.27 -7.91 -6.43
C ARG A 38 -1.18 -6.82 -6.98
N GLU A 39 -1.26 -6.67 -8.29
CA GLU A 39 -2.13 -5.70 -8.95
C GLU A 39 -3.61 -5.95 -8.63
N LYS A 40 -4.09 -7.20 -8.75
CA LYS A 40 -5.44 -7.57 -8.36
C LYS A 40 -5.73 -7.32 -6.88
N ALA A 41 -4.77 -7.59 -6.00
CA ALA A 41 -4.90 -7.32 -4.58
C ALA A 41 -4.99 -5.80 -4.31
N PHE A 42 -4.18 -5.00 -4.97
CA PHE A 42 -4.20 -3.54 -4.86
C PHE A 42 -5.53 -2.95 -5.36
N GLU A 43 -6.03 -3.40 -6.53
CA GLU A 43 -7.31 -2.93 -7.03
C GLU A 43 -8.47 -3.29 -6.11
N LYS A 44 -8.46 -4.49 -5.53
CA LYS A 44 -9.46 -4.88 -4.53
C LYS A 44 -9.41 -3.99 -3.29
N GLN A 45 -8.22 -3.71 -2.78
CA GLN A 45 -8.01 -2.84 -1.63
C GLN A 45 -8.45 -1.39 -1.91
N LYS A 46 -8.14 -0.86 -3.08
CA LYS A 46 -8.57 0.45 -3.55
C LYS A 46 -10.09 0.60 -3.58
N ILE A 47 -10.81 -0.42 -4.07
CA ILE A 47 -12.28 -0.43 -4.06
C ILE A 47 -12.79 -0.36 -2.62
N GLU A 48 -12.19 -1.10 -1.70
CA GLU A 48 -12.58 -1.12 -0.29
C GLU A 48 -12.33 0.24 0.38
N TYR A 49 -11.18 0.86 0.13
CA TYR A 49 -10.86 2.19 0.63
C TYR A 49 -11.84 3.26 0.08
N ASN A 50 -12.14 3.23 -1.21
CA ASN A 50 -13.09 4.16 -1.81
C ASN A 50 -14.49 4.09 -1.18
N LYS A 51 -14.97 2.87 -0.83
CA LYS A 51 -16.26 2.70 -0.13
C LYS A 51 -16.27 3.39 1.24
N ARG A 52 -15.11 3.56 1.86
CA ARG A 52 -14.92 4.17 3.17
C ARG A 52 -14.55 5.65 3.10
N GLY A 53 -14.57 6.25 1.90
CA GLY A 53 -14.23 7.65 1.69
C GLY A 53 -12.74 7.96 1.78
N LEU A 54 -11.90 6.93 1.60
CA LEU A 54 -10.46 7.05 1.57
C LEU A 54 -9.93 7.05 0.13
N ASN A 55 -8.77 7.60 -0.10
CA ASN A 55 -8.12 7.50 -1.39
C ASN A 55 -7.57 6.09 -1.66
N ALA A 56 -6.98 5.86 -2.84
CA ALA A 56 -6.43 4.56 -3.25
C ALA A 56 -5.38 3.99 -2.28
N TRP A 57 -4.78 4.83 -1.46
CA TRP A 57 -3.70 4.51 -0.51
C TRP A 57 -4.19 4.41 0.94
N GLY A 58 -5.51 4.46 1.18
CA GLY A 58 -6.11 4.37 2.50
C GLY A 58 -5.96 5.64 3.34
N VAL A 59 -5.75 6.78 2.70
CA VAL A 59 -5.61 8.08 3.36
C VAL A 59 -6.90 8.88 3.25
N ASN A 60 -7.35 9.47 4.36
CA ASN A 60 -8.46 10.42 4.36
C ASN A 60 -7.96 11.82 4.00
N GLU A 61 -8.17 12.24 2.78
CA GLU A 61 -7.71 13.54 2.28
C GLU A 61 -8.45 14.75 2.91
N ASN A 62 -9.64 14.51 3.47
CA ASN A 62 -10.46 15.52 4.15
C ASN A 62 -10.22 15.60 5.66
N ALA A 63 -9.24 14.86 6.18
CA ALA A 63 -8.95 14.85 7.59
C ALA A 63 -8.35 16.18 8.07
N PRO A 64 -8.62 16.59 9.34
CA PRO A 64 -8.13 17.86 9.88
C PRO A 64 -6.62 17.87 10.12
N ASN A 65 -5.98 16.72 10.21
CA ASN A 65 -4.54 16.59 10.44
C ASN A 65 -3.99 15.25 9.92
N LEU A 66 -2.67 15.13 9.85
CA LEU A 66 -1.97 13.97 9.34
C LEU A 66 -2.31 12.68 10.11
N VAL A 67 -2.41 12.73 11.45
CA VAL A 67 -2.71 11.56 12.28
C VAL A 67 -4.08 10.98 11.95
N MET A 68 -5.08 11.84 11.78
CA MET A 68 -6.42 11.41 11.38
C MET A 68 -6.49 10.97 9.92
N ALA A 69 -5.68 11.58 9.05
CA ALA A 69 -5.60 11.19 7.64
C ALA A 69 -5.14 9.75 7.46
N ILE A 70 -4.15 9.30 8.25
CA ILE A 70 -3.56 7.96 8.14
C ILE A 70 -4.12 6.96 9.16
N ARG A 71 -5.25 7.25 9.79
CA ARG A 71 -5.83 6.42 10.87
C ARG A 71 -5.94 4.94 10.54
N GLU A 72 -6.27 4.62 9.30
CA GLU A 72 -6.40 3.24 8.81
C GLU A 72 -5.10 2.44 8.89
N HIS A 73 -3.97 3.11 8.76
CA HIS A 73 -2.65 2.48 8.81
C HIS A 73 -2.12 2.30 10.23
N LEU A 74 -2.71 2.99 11.20
CA LEU A 74 -2.24 2.97 12.59
C LEU A 74 -2.59 1.68 13.34
N GLY A 75 -3.49 0.84 12.80
CA GLY A 75 -3.86 -0.44 13.39
C GLY A 75 -4.28 -0.32 14.85
N SER A 76 -3.55 -1.00 15.75
CA SER A 76 -3.77 -1.02 17.19
C SER A 76 -3.19 0.18 17.93
N ALA A 77 -2.46 1.08 17.28
CA ALA A 77 -1.87 2.25 17.89
C ALA A 77 -2.93 3.17 18.51
N ARG A 78 -2.63 3.72 19.67
CA ARG A 78 -3.51 4.66 20.39
C ARG A 78 -3.19 6.09 19.99
N ILE A 79 -4.19 6.95 20.10
CA ILE A 79 -4.01 8.39 19.99
C ILE A 79 -4.15 8.99 21.40
N ASP A 80 -3.13 9.74 21.82
CA ASP A 80 -3.15 10.48 23.07
C ASP A 80 -4.28 11.53 23.00
N PRO A 81 -5.31 11.43 23.86
CA PRO A 81 -6.47 12.31 23.77
C PRO A 81 -6.17 13.78 24.10
N GLN A 82 -5.09 14.04 24.85
CA GLN A 82 -4.72 15.40 25.23
C GLN A 82 -3.88 16.09 24.17
N ARG A 83 -3.02 15.34 23.47
CA ARG A 83 -2.05 15.89 22.52
C ARG A 83 -2.35 15.57 21.06
N GLY A 84 -3.25 14.62 20.80
CA GLY A 84 -3.54 14.16 19.43
C GLY A 84 -2.40 13.40 18.78
N LEU A 85 -1.40 12.95 19.55
CA LEU A 85 -0.22 12.25 19.06
C LEU A 85 -0.40 10.74 19.12
N VAL A 86 0.25 10.03 18.21
CA VAL A 86 0.19 8.56 18.13
C VAL A 86 1.07 7.92 19.21
N ILE A 87 0.60 6.84 19.80
CA ILE A 87 1.34 5.97 20.72
C ILE A 87 1.30 4.55 20.12
N ILE A 88 2.42 4.10 19.57
CA ILE A 88 2.52 2.77 18.98
C ILE A 88 2.82 1.73 20.06
N ARG A 89 3.78 2.00 20.94
CA ARG A 89 4.16 1.09 22.03
C ARG A 89 3.84 1.71 23.37
N GLN A 90 3.11 0.95 24.19
CA GLN A 90 3.03 1.21 25.62
C GLN A 90 4.16 0.42 26.29
N SER A 91 5.25 1.09 26.62
CA SER A 91 6.25 0.52 27.52
C SER A 91 6.27 1.37 28.79
N GLU A 92 5.93 0.77 29.90
CA GLU A 92 5.99 1.39 31.24
C GLU A 92 7.42 1.75 31.64
N SER A 93 8.42 1.15 30.97
CA SER A 93 9.83 1.36 31.24
C SER A 93 10.42 2.64 30.63
N PHE A 94 9.66 3.43 29.88
CA PHE A 94 10.17 4.65 29.24
C PHE A 94 9.79 5.91 29.99
N SER A 95 10.06 5.99 31.28
CA SER A 95 9.72 7.15 32.11
C SER A 95 10.37 8.47 31.67
N ASN A 96 11.46 8.43 30.88
CA ASN A 96 12.17 9.62 30.38
C ASN A 96 12.53 9.58 28.89
N ALA A 97 12.07 8.59 28.13
CA ALA A 97 12.39 8.46 26.71
C ALA A 97 11.16 8.74 25.86
N GLN A 98 11.39 8.95 24.58
CA GLN A 98 10.38 9.24 23.59
C GLN A 98 9.15 8.31 23.71
N LYS A 99 8.03 8.88 24.15
CA LYS A 99 6.73 8.21 24.24
C LYS A 99 6.07 8.09 22.87
N TYR A 100 6.42 8.99 21.96
CA TYR A 100 5.81 9.12 20.65
C TYR A 100 6.74 8.60 19.56
N PRO A 101 6.21 8.04 18.45
CA PRO A 101 7.00 7.49 17.37
C PRO A 101 7.78 8.56 16.62
N LEU A 102 8.88 8.14 16.02
CA LEU A 102 9.58 8.91 15.02
C LEU A 102 8.75 8.96 13.74
N TRP A 103 8.63 10.13 13.15
CA TRP A 103 8.04 10.32 11.83
C TRP A 103 9.14 10.42 10.79
N VAL A 104 9.01 9.67 9.71
CA VAL A 104 9.96 9.69 8.58
C VAL A 104 9.17 9.99 7.32
N ILE A 105 9.40 11.15 6.73
CA ILE A 105 8.69 11.60 5.52
C ILE A 105 9.72 11.72 4.40
N ASP A 106 9.60 10.89 3.39
CA ASP A 106 10.53 10.84 2.26
C ASP A 106 12.02 10.78 2.70
N GLY A 107 12.27 10.02 3.79
CA GLY A 107 13.59 9.88 4.40
C GLY A 107 13.98 10.96 5.41
N LEU A 108 13.25 12.06 5.54
CA LEU A 108 13.49 13.09 6.53
C LEU A 108 12.82 12.74 7.87
N GLN A 109 13.54 12.95 8.98
CA GLN A 109 13.09 12.58 10.32
C GLN A 109 12.47 13.76 11.07
N PHE A 110 11.33 13.50 11.73
CA PHE A 110 10.58 14.47 12.54
C PHE A 110 10.18 13.84 13.87
N ASN A 111 10.29 14.60 14.97
CA ASN A 111 9.90 14.14 16.30
C ASN A 111 8.37 14.27 16.56
N SER A 112 7.65 14.90 15.66
CA SER A 112 6.20 15.08 15.71
C SER A 112 5.62 15.06 14.29
N PRO A 113 4.31 14.78 14.13
CA PRO A 113 3.69 14.82 12.81
C PRO A 113 3.81 16.21 12.19
N PRO A 114 4.42 16.35 10.99
CA PRO A 114 4.54 17.65 10.33
C PRO A 114 3.17 18.14 9.81
N ASN A 115 2.90 19.43 10.00
CA ASN A 115 1.65 20.04 9.55
C ASN A 115 1.69 20.49 8.08
N SER A 116 2.87 20.48 7.47
CA SER A 116 3.09 20.99 6.10
C SER A 116 2.88 19.95 5.00
N ILE A 117 2.48 18.73 5.37
CA ILE A 117 2.32 17.64 4.41
C ILE A 117 1.01 17.78 3.64
N VAL A 118 1.06 17.65 2.32
CA VAL A 118 -0.12 17.62 1.47
C VAL A 118 -0.69 16.21 1.45
N LEU A 119 -1.85 15.99 2.08
CA LEU A 119 -2.44 14.66 2.31
C LEU A 119 -2.69 13.88 1.00
N GLN A 120 -3.08 14.59 -0.07
CA GLN A 120 -3.30 14.02 -1.40
C GLN A 120 -2.04 13.43 -2.03
N ASN A 121 -0.87 13.89 -1.60
CA ASN A 121 0.41 13.40 -2.12
C ASN A 121 0.90 12.13 -1.43
N ILE A 122 0.29 11.72 -0.32
CA ILE A 122 0.69 10.48 0.38
C ILE A 122 0.38 9.26 -0.50
N ARG A 123 1.39 8.42 -0.71
CA ARG A 123 1.32 7.20 -1.53
C ARG A 123 1.53 5.92 -0.74
N GLU A 124 2.26 6.01 0.35
CA GLU A 124 2.50 4.86 1.19
C GLU A 124 2.65 5.31 2.64
N VAL A 125 2.07 4.52 3.55
CA VAL A 125 2.25 4.68 4.99
C VAL A 125 2.67 3.34 5.56
N LYS A 126 3.79 3.31 6.25
CA LYS A 126 4.30 2.14 6.96
C LYS A 126 4.43 2.44 8.44
N VAL A 127 3.93 1.54 9.26
CA VAL A 127 4.06 1.62 10.71
C VAL A 127 4.95 0.47 11.17
N TYR A 128 6.07 0.81 11.80
CA TYR A 128 7.02 -0.15 12.35
C TYR A 128 6.85 -0.23 13.86
N GLU A 129 6.36 -1.37 14.31
CA GLU A 129 6.04 -1.59 15.73
C GLU A 129 7.12 -2.38 16.46
N SER A 130 7.86 -3.25 15.78
CA SER A 130 8.88 -4.11 16.39
C SER A 130 10.23 -3.40 16.56
N LEU A 131 10.99 -3.76 17.61
CA LEU A 131 12.33 -3.22 17.83
C LEU A 131 13.29 -3.63 16.71
N SER A 132 13.15 -4.83 16.16
CA SER A 132 13.96 -5.32 15.06
C SER A 132 13.82 -4.48 13.79
N GLU A 133 12.60 -4.04 13.49
CA GLU A 133 12.33 -3.20 12.33
C GLU A 133 12.82 -1.76 12.53
N THR A 134 12.70 -1.25 13.76
CA THR A 134 13.05 0.14 14.06
C THR A 134 14.52 0.35 14.40
N ASN A 135 15.33 -0.71 14.45
CA ASN A 135 16.75 -0.64 14.82
C ASN A 135 17.58 0.29 13.91
N ARG A 136 17.22 0.40 12.64
CA ARG A 136 17.89 1.30 11.67
C ARG A 136 17.83 2.79 12.05
N TRP A 137 16.87 3.19 12.91
CA TRP A 137 16.75 4.55 13.43
C TRP A 137 17.27 4.71 14.85
N GLY A 138 17.92 3.67 15.40
CA GLY A 138 18.55 3.69 16.71
C GLY A 138 17.59 4.07 17.83
N GLN A 139 18.07 4.95 18.71
CA GLN A 139 17.27 5.38 19.88
C GLN A 139 15.98 6.10 19.51
N GLN A 140 15.98 6.86 18.41
CA GLN A 140 14.82 7.61 17.97
C GLN A 140 13.66 6.72 17.51
N GLY A 141 13.96 5.49 17.03
CA GLY A 141 12.96 4.50 16.63
C GLY A 141 12.36 3.69 17.78
N ARG A 142 12.78 3.87 19.02
CA ARG A 142 12.37 3.00 20.15
C ARG A 142 10.87 3.01 20.44
N ALA A 143 10.20 4.12 20.27
CA ALA A 143 8.74 4.24 20.46
C ALA A 143 7.92 3.75 19.25
N GLY A 144 8.58 3.28 18.21
CA GLY A 144 8.02 2.94 16.91
C GLY A 144 8.36 4.00 15.86
N VAL A 145 8.10 3.69 14.60
CA VAL A 145 8.35 4.61 13.48
C VAL A 145 7.15 4.61 12.55
N ILE A 146 6.76 5.80 12.10
CA ILE A 146 5.77 5.99 11.05
C ILE A 146 6.50 6.57 9.83
N GLU A 147 6.64 5.77 8.79
CA GLU A 147 7.27 6.18 7.54
C GLU A 147 6.19 6.49 6.50
N ILE A 148 6.29 7.66 5.90
CA ILE A 148 5.37 8.14 4.86
C ILE A 148 6.18 8.44 3.61
N ILE A 149 5.70 7.93 2.49
CA ILE A 149 6.25 8.22 1.16
C ILE A 149 5.23 9.05 0.41
N THR A 150 5.66 10.20 -0.08
CA THR A 150 4.81 11.08 -0.87
C THR A 150 5.10 10.95 -2.37
N LEU A 151 4.19 11.44 -3.17
CA LEU A 151 4.45 11.65 -4.59
C LEU A 151 5.42 12.83 -4.70
N ASN A 152 6.71 12.54 -4.89
CA ASN A 152 7.64 13.57 -5.31
C ASN A 152 7.26 13.95 -6.75
N LEU A 153 6.51 15.04 -6.88
CA LEU A 153 6.41 15.76 -8.13
C LEU A 153 7.79 16.42 -8.30
N GLY A 154 8.71 15.64 -8.88
CA GLY A 154 10.06 16.12 -9.10
C GLY A 154 10.03 17.48 -9.82
N ASN A 155 10.73 18.44 -9.23
CA ASN A 155 11.13 19.65 -9.91
C ASN A 155 12.05 19.30 -11.07
#